data_3e30a16e60669fc119460476b0fbc554
#
_entry.id   3e30a16e60669fc119460476b0fbc554
#
_cell.length_a   1.000
_cell.length_b   1.000
_cell.length_c   1.000
_cell.angle_alpha   90.00
_cell.angle_beta   90.00
_cell.angle_gamma   90.00
#
_symmetry.space_group_name_H-M   'P 1'
#
loop_
_entity.id
_entity.type
_entity.pdbx_description
1 polymer ?
#
loop_
_entity_poly.entity_id
_entity_poly.type
_entity_poly.pdbx_seq_one_letter_code
_entity_poly.pdbx_strand_id
1 'polypeptide(L)'
;MLTRGQIQRLAQRHGIGVQAQERDYIQYLLLFLLYSKSQSLVFKGGTALRIVYKGNRYSEDLDFNGPANIASIKDLWQGVLRDLRDFGVNAEIRYEWQSEVGYSFDVSYQGPLYDGRDRTKGKVRVDVSTRQEKADTQRELITSQYDDIRPFVATVISLEHLLAEKVRALFMRSKARDVYDIWLLTSQGVRLDRELVRKKLALYDVVLSTANLDDALEKAKADWTRDLRPLLPQLVTWKDAIAKVAPALSELVS
;
A
#
# COMPACT_ATOMS: atom_id res chain seq x y z
N MET A 1 2.86 -20.63 10.71
CA MET A 1 3.73 -19.41 10.58
C MET A 1 5.12 -19.83 10.08
N LEU A 2 5.69 -19.06 9.15
CA LEU A 2 7.08 -19.26 8.70
C LEU A 2 8.07 -19.05 9.86
N THR A 3 9.20 -19.75 9.80
CA THR A 3 10.30 -19.59 10.77
C THR A 3 11.19 -18.38 10.41
N ARG A 4 11.97 -17.90 11.38
CA ARG A 4 12.98 -16.85 11.16
C ARG A 4 13.93 -17.20 9.98
N GLY A 5 14.41 -18.43 9.94
CA GLY A 5 15.32 -18.90 8.87
C GLY A 5 14.66 -18.88 7.48
N GLN A 6 13.36 -19.18 7.38
CA GLN A 6 12.64 -19.08 6.11
C GLN A 6 12.49 -17.62 5.66
N ILE A 7 12.14 -16.70 6.57
CA ILE A 7 12.08 -15.25 6.26
C ILE A 7 13.45 -14.73 5.80
N GLN A 8 14.54 -15.13 6.47
CA GLN A 8 15.89 -14.72 6.08
C GLN A 8 16.27 -15.21 4.67
N ARG A 9 15.98 -16.46 4.34
CA ARG A 9 16.24 -17.00 2.98
C ARG A 9 15.42 -16.29 1.91
N LEU A 10 14.16 -15.98 2.19
CA LEU A 10 13.31 -15.22 1.27
C LEU A 10 13.84 -13.80 1.08
N ALA A 11 14.22 -13.12 2.16
CA ALA A 11 14.78 -11.77 2.12
C ALA A 11 16.08 -11.74 1.26
N GLN A 12 16.96 -12.72 1.43
CA GLN A 12 18.18 -12.85 0.64
C GLN A 12 17.87 -13.10 -0.84
N ARG A 13 16.92 -14.01 -1.14
CA ARG A 13 16.50 -14.31 -2.53
C ARG A 13 15.92 -13.08 -3.22
N HIS A 14 15.17 -12.27 -2.51
CA HIS A 14 14.50 -11.08 -3.05
C HIS A 14 15.37 -9.82 -2.99
N GLY A 15 16.56 -9.87 -2.41
CA GLY A 15 17.45 -8.72 -2.28
C GLY A 15 16.87 -7.59 -1.44
N ILE A 16 16.09 -7.91 -0.38
CA ILE A 16 15.39 -6.95 0.47
C ILE A 16 15.76 -7.16 1.94
N GLY A 17 15.53 -6.13 2.78
CA GLY A 17 15.73 -6.24 4.22
C GLY A 17 14.81 -7.28 4.87
N VAL A 18 15.32 -8.03 5.85
CA VAL A 18 14.59 -9.12 6.51
C VAL A 18 13.31 -8.64 7.20
N GLN A 19 13.31 -7.42 7.74
CA GLN A 19 12.11 -6.80 8.33
C GLN A 19 11.04 -6.46 7.30
N ALA A 20 11.46 -5.99 6.11
CA ALA A 20 10.54 -5.74 5.00
C ALA A 20 9.92 -7.05 4.50
N GLN A 21 10.71 -8.12 4.44
CA GLN A 21 10.23 -9.46 4.06
C GLN A 21 9.24 -10.03 5.09
N GLU A 22 9.52 -9.89 6.40
CA GLU A 22 8.58 -10.31 7.44
C GLU A 22 7.27 -9.53 7.34
N ARG A 23 7.35 -8.20 7.16
CA ARG A 23 6.16 -7.35 7.04
C ARG A 23 5.31 -7.75 5.84
N ASP A 24 5.92 -8.01 4.68
CA ASP A 24 5.25 -8.50 3.49
C ASP A 24 4.51 -9.84 3.77
N TYR A 25 5.14 -10.77 4.47
CA TYR A 25 4.51 -12.02 4.89
C TYR A 25 3.29 -11.79 5.79
N ILE A 26 3.42 -10.93 6.80
CA ILE A 26 2.31 -10.61 7.71
C ILE A 26 1.18 -9.86 6.98
N GLN A 27 1.50 -9.00 6.02
CA GLN A 27 0.49 -8.34 5.18
C GLN A 27 -0.32 -9.35 4.36
N TYR A 28 0.32 -10.36 3.78
CA TYR A 28 -0.39 -11.44 3.09
C TYR A 28 -1.28 -12.25 4.04
N LEU A 29 -0.83 -12.58 5.25
CA LEU A 29 -1.65 -13.27 6.27
C LEU A 29 -2.88 -12.43 6.67
N LEU A 30 -2.66 -11.14 6.97
CA LEU A 30 -3.73 -10.22 7.34
C LEU A 30 -4.77 -10.10 6.22
N LEU A 31 -4.35 -9.96 4.97
CA LEU A 31 -5.25 -9.89 3.82
C LEU A 31 -6.00 -11.20 3.59
N PHE A 32 -5.33 -12.34 3.69
CA PHE A 32 -5.95 -13.65 3.59
C PHE A 32 -7.07 -13.83 4.62
N LEU A 33 -6.79 -13.51 5.88
CA LEU A 33 -7.76 -13.61 6.97
C LEU A 33 -8.89 -12.58 6.84
N LEU A 34 -8.58 -11.35 6.43
CA LEU A 34 -9.56 -10.30 6.18
C LEU A 34 -10.57 -10.73 5.11
N TYR A 35 -10.06 -11.16 3.95
CA TYR A 35 -10.89 -11.50 2.80
C TYR A 35 -11.56 -12.88 2.91
N SER A 36 -11.15 -13.73 3.83
CA SER A 36 -11.89 -14.92 4.23
C SER A 36 -13.17 -14.59 5.02
N LYS A 37 -13.22 -13.42 5.67
CA LYS A 37 -14.35 -12.95 6.49
C LYS A 37 -15.27 -11.99 5.75
N SER A 38 -14.73 -11.06 4.96
CA SER A 38 -15.52 -10.00 4.36
C SER A 38 -14.88 -9.44 3.09
N GLN A 39 -15.73 -9.02 2.15
CA GLN A 39 -15.35 -8.27 0.95
C GLN A 39 -15.72 -6.77 1.06
N SER A 40 -16.06 -6.29 2.26
CA SER A 40 -16.56 -4.91 2.46
C SER A 40 -15.47 -3.84 2.40
N LEU A 41 -14.19 -4.21 2.55
CA LEU A 41 -13.05 -3.31 2.41
C LEU A 41 -12.48 -3.43 1.00
N VAL A 42 -12.29 -2.29 0.32
CA VAL A 42 -11.66 -2.21 -1.00
C VAL A 42 -10.17 -1.94 -0.82
N PHE A 43 -9.34 -2.90 -1.13
CA PHE A 43 -7.88 -2.81 -1.00
C PHE A 43 -7.28 -1.86 -2.03
N LYS A 44 -6.36 -1.01 -1.59
CA LYS A 44 -5.72 0.00 -2.42
C LYS A 44 -4.29 0.31 -1.95
N GLY A 45 -3.74 1.42 -2.42
CA GLY A 45 -2.43 1.91 -1.97
C GLY A 45 -1.22 1.17 -2.54
N GLY A 46 -0.07 1.41 -1.93
CA GLY A 46 1.20 0.84 -2.40
C GLY A 46 1.30 -0.67 -2.22
N THR A 47 0.67 -1.21 -1.19
CA THR A 47 0.67 -2.65 -0.94
C THR A 47 -0.27 -3.38 -1.91
N ALA A 48 -1.39 -2.78 -2.31
CA ALA A 48 -2.21 -3.33 -3.38
C ALA A 48 -1.45 -3.37 -4.73
N LEU A 49 -0.71 -2.29 -5.04
CA LEU A 49 0.14 -2.26 -6.22
C LEU A 49 1.17 -3.40 -6.21
N ARG A 50 1.78 -3.69 -5.06
CA ARG A 50 2.74 -4.78 -4.91
C ARG A 50 2.10 -6.16 -4.99
N ILE A 51 1.09 -6.42 -4.17
CA ILE A 51 0.53 -7.76 -3.95
C ILE A 51 -0.37 -8.18 -5.12
N VAL A 52 -1.23 -7.29 -5.59
CA VAL A 52 -2.24 -7.60 -6.61
C VAL A 52 -1.66 -7.36 -8.00
N TYR A 53 -1.04 -6.21 -8.21
CA TYR A 53 -0.58 -5.75 -9.53
C TYR A 53 0.91 -6.01 -9.78
N LYS A 54 1.53 -6.88 -8.97
CA LYS A 54 2.91 -7.38 -9.13
C LYS A 54 3.97 -6.28 -9.19
N GLY A 55 3.76 -5.21 -8.44
CA GLY A 55 4.76 -4.15 -8.28
C GLY A 55 6.00 -4.66 -7.54
N ASN A 56 7.16 -4.10 -7.87
CA ASN A 56 8.44 -4.52 -7.29
C ASN A 56 8.77 -3.81 -5.96
N ARG A 57 8.11 -2.69 -5.67
CA ARG A 57 8.37 -1.91 -4.47
C ARG A 57 7.62 -2.49 -3.26
N TYR A 58 8.37 -2.84 -2.23
CA TYR A 58 7.80 -3.19 -0.93
C TYR A 58 7.08 -1.98 -0.32
N SER A 59 6.00 -2.24 0.39
CA SER A 59 5.17 -1.21 1.03
C SER A 59 4.95 -1.58 2.49
N GLU A 60 4.64 -0.57 3.31
CA GLU A 60 4.62 -0.75 4.77
C GLU A 60 3.21 -0.82 5.34
N ASP A 61 2.26 -0.18 4.67
CA ASP A 61 0.91 0.05 5.15
C ASP A 61 -0.12 -0.81 4.38
N LEU A 62 -1.28 -1.02 4.97
CA LEU A 62 -2.46 -1.59 4.31
C LEU A 62 -3.52 -0.50 4.21
N ASP A 63 -3.82 -0.07 3.00
CA ASP A 63 -4.77 1.00 2.71
C ASP A 63 -6.08 0.42 2.17
N PHE A 64 -7.22 0.94 2.65
CA PHE A 64 -8.54 0.52 2.20
C PHE A 64 -9.49 1.70 2.02
N ASN A 65 -10.51 1.52 1.15
CA ASN A 65 -11.78 2.21 1.28
C ASN A 65 -12.75 1.29 2.01
N GLY A 66 -13.51 1.81 2.94
CA GLY A 66 -14.43 1.02 3.76
C GLY A 66 -15.80 1.70 3.96
N PRO A 67 -16.74 1.01 4.60
CA PRO A 67 -18.04 1.58 4.95
C PRO A 67 -17.91 2.74 5.95
N ALA A 68 -18.92 3.58 6.02
CA ALA A 68 -18.97 4.68 6.99
C ALA A 68 -19.01 4.19 8.47
N ASN A 69 -19.51 2.98 8.69
CA ASN A 69 -19.61 2.40 10.03
C ASN A 69 -18.27 1.89 10.54
N ILE A 70 -17.57 2.71 11.31
CA ILE A 70 -16.28 2.37 11.91
C ILE A 70 -16.37 1.20 12.90
N ALA A 71 -17.50 1.04 13.62
CA ALA A 71 -17.66 -0.08 14.54
C ALA A 71 -17.58 -1.42 13.80
N SER A 72 -18.21 -1.54 12.63
CA SER A 72 -18.10 -2.77 11.82
C SER A 72 -16.68 -3.05 11.33
N ILE A 73 -15.88 -2.01 11.06
CA ILE A 73 -14.47 -2.16 10.69
C ILE A 73 -13.67 -2.67 11.89
N LYS A 74 -13.90 -2.11 13.09
CA LYS A 74 -13.26 -2.57 14.33
C LYS A 74 -13.56 -4.03 14.62
N ASP A 75 -14.82 -4.43 14.56
CA ASP A 75 -15.25 -5.81 14.81
C ASP A 75 -14.62 -6.79 13.81
N LEU A 76 -14.56 -6.40 12.53
CA LEU A 76 -13.91 -7.19 11.48
C LEU A 76 -12.42 -7.41 11.80
N TRP A 77 -11.67 -6.35 12.11
CA TRP A 77 -10.26 -6.46 12.44
C TRP A 77 -9.98 -7.20 13.74
N GLN A 78 -10.84 -7.07 14.75
CA GLN A 78 -10.79 -7.90 15.94
C GLN A 78 -10.92 -9.40 15.60
N GLY A 79 -11.82 -9.72 14.68
CA GLY A 79 -11.97 -11.08 14.13
C GLY A 79 -10.72 -11.57 13.40
N VAL A 80 -10.11 -10.72 12.57
CA VAL A 80 -8.85 -11.03 11.86
C VAL A 80 -7.73 -11.33 12.85
N LEU A 81 -7.57 -10.52 13.91
CA LEU A 81 -6.51 -10.72 14.90
C LEU A 81 -6.73 -11.96 15.77
N ARG A 82 -7.98 -12.36 16.01
CA ARG A 82 -8.25 -13.65 16.68
C ARG A 82 -7.76 -14.81 15.84
N ASP A 83 -8.10 -14.83 14.55
CA ASP A 83 -7.71 -15.93 13.65
C ASP A 83 -6.19 -15.93 13.37
N LEU A 84 -5.54 -14.77 13.43
CA LEU A 84 -4.08 -14.67 13.26
C LEU A 84 -3.32 -15.47 14.31
N ARG A 85 -3.89 -15.65 15.51
CA ARG A 85 -3.32 -16.49 16.58
C ARG A 85 -3.26 -17.96 16.17
N ASP A 86 -4.21 -18.45 15.39
CA ASP A 86 -4.23 -19.84 14.90
C ASP A 86 -3.07 -20.09 13.92
N PHE A 87 -2.54 -19.04 13.31
CA PHE A 87 -1.30 -19.07 12.53
C PHE A 87 -0.03 -18.90 13.39
N GLY A 88 -0.17 -18.84 14.73
CA GLY A 88 0.95 -18.69 15.66
C GLY A 88 1.49 -17.26 15.76
N VAL A 89 0.74 -16.24 15.32
CA VAL A 89 1.11 -14.83 15.40
C VAL A 89 0.24 -14.12 16.42
N ASN A 90 0.80 -13.76 17.57
CA ASN A 90 0.12 -12.89 18.52
C ASN A 90 0.18 -11.44 18.04
N ALA A 91 -0.95 -10.76 18.01
CA ALA A 91 -1.04 -9.37 17.58
C ALA A 91 -2.09 -8.61 18.36
N GLU A 92 -1.90 -7.30 18.43
CA GLU A 92 -2.78 -6.35 19.12
C GLU A 92 -2.92 -5.06 18.31
N ILE A 93 -4.08 -4.40 18.41
CA ILE A 93 -4.28 -3.06 17.85
C ILE A 93 -3.64 -2.05 18.80
N ARG A 94 -2.87 -1.13 18.23
CA ARG A 94 -2.26 0.02 18.92
C ARG A 94 -2.45 1.30 18.14
N TYR A 95 -2.32 2.44 18.82
CA TYR A 95 -2.32 3.78 18.22
C TYR A 95 -3.52 4.03 17.28
N GLU A 96 -4.72 3.69 17.80
CA GLU A 96 -5.96 3.97 17.10
C GLU A 96 -6.18 5.48 16.94
N TRP A 97 -6.56 5.87 15.74
CA TRP A 97 -6.99 7.22 15.43
C TRP A 97 -8.24 7.18 14.56
N GLN A 98 -9.18 8.06 14.84
CA GLN A 98 -10.45 8.17 14.14
C GLN A 98 -10.75 9.61 13.79
N SER A 99 -11.23 9.85 12.57
CA SER A 99 -11.79 11.11 12.11
C SER A 99 -13.17 10.88 11.50
N GLU A 100 -13.81 11.96 11.02
CA GLU A 100 -15.07 11.87 10.28
C GLU A 100 -14.96 11.02 9.00
N VAL A 101 -13.78 10.96 8.40
CA VAL A 101 -13.54 10.36 7.09
C VAL A 101 -12.49 9.26 7.07
N GLY A 102 -12.10 8.75 8.23
CA GLY A 102 -11.07 7.71 8.28
C GLY A 102 -10.89 7.08 9.66
N TYR A 103 -10.41 5.86 9.63
CA TYR A 103 -10.00 5.10 10.80
C TYR A 103 -8.64 4.46 10.54
N SER A 104 -7.69 4.70 11.44
CA SER A 104 -6.32 4.23 11.32
C SER A 104 -5.85 3.58 12.61
N PHE A 105 -5.01 2.55 12.51
CA PHE A 105 -4.40 1.87 13.65
C PHE A 105 -3.15 1.09 13.24
N ASP A 106 -2.33 0.74 14.20
CA ASP A 106 -1.21 -0.16 14.01
C ASP A 106 -1.57 -1.57 14.51
N VAL A 107 -1.33 -2.58 13.67
CA VAL A 107 -1.27 -3.99 14.08
C VAL A 107 0.16 -4.26 14.55
N SER A 108 0.36 -4.31 15.89
CA SER A 108 1.62 -4.71 16.48
C SER A 108 1.64 -6.23 16.66
N TYR A 109 2.65 -6.92 16.11
CA TYR A 109 2.67 -8.38 16.04
C TYR A 109 3.99 -9.01 16.52
N GLN A 110 3.88 -10.24 17.01
CA GLN A 110 4.99 -11.13 17.36
C GLN A 110 5.16 -12.15 16.22
N GLY A 111 5.88 -11.74 15.18
CA GLY A 111 6.12 -12.54 13.98
C GLY A 111 7.39 -13.41 14.07
N PRO A 112 7.83 -13.97 12.94
CA PRO A 112 9.03 -14.83 12.85
C PRO A 112 10.31 -14.21 13.41
N LEU A 113 10.45 -12.88 13.39
CA LEU A 113 11.63 -12.17 13.89
C LEU A 113 11.53 -11.79 15.37
N TYR A 114 10.38 -12.00 16.01
CA TYR A 114 10.21 -11.71 17.43
C TYR A 114 11.12 -12.60 18.29
N ASP A 115 11.85 -11.99 19.23
CA ASP A 115 12.83 -12.65 20.11
C ASP A 115 12.49 -12.54 21.60
N GLY A 116 11.24 -12.19 21.93
CA GLY A 116 10.79 -11.99 23.32
C GLY A 116 10.87 -10.54 23.80
N ARG A 117 11.51 -9.63 23.09
CA ARG A 117 11.66 -8.23 23.47
C ARG A 117 10.69 -7.33 22.72
N ASP A 118 10.04 -6.39 23.40
CA ASP A 118 9.05 -5.47 22.82
C ASP A 118 9.57 -4.74 21.56
N ARG A 119 10.84 -4.32 21.55
CA ARG A 119 11.48 -3.64 20.41
C ARG A 119 11.61 -4.50 19.15
N THR A 120 11.40 -5.81 19.26
CA THR A 120 11.46 -6.75 18.14
C THR A 120 10.07 -7.17 17.65
N LYS A 121 9.00 -6.61 18.20
CA LYS A 121 7.67 -6.70 17.61
C LYS A 121 7.65 -5.99 16.26
N GLY A 122 7.04 -6.61 15.30
CA GLY A 122 6.77 -5.99 14.01
C GLY A 122 5.50 -5.14 14.04
N LYS A 123 5.31 -4.35 13.00
CA LYS A 123 4.18 -3.44 12.87
C LYS A 123 3.70 -3.33 11.43
N VAL A 124 2.38 -3.34 11.24
CA VAL A 124 1.69 -2.98 9.99
C VAL A 124 0.68 -1.88 10.33
N ARG A 125 0.79 -0.73 9.64
CA ARG A 125 -0.21 0.31 9.69
C ARG A 125 -1.40 -0.07 8.84
N VAL A 126 -2.60 0.15 9.33
CA VAL A 126 -3.85 -0.01 8.59
C VAL A 126 -4.56 1.32 8.52
N ASP A 127 -4.87 1.76 7.32
CA ASP A 127 -5.58 3.00 7.05
C ASP A 127 -6.86 2.71 6.25
N VAL A 128 -8.02 3.03 6.82
CA VAL A 128 -9.32 2.84 6.18
C VAL A 128 -9.97 4.19 5.96
N SER A 129 -10.11 4.60 4.70
CA SER A 129 -10.91 5.77 4.33
C SER A 129 -12.39 5.41 4.38
N THR A 130 -13.16 6.16 5.15
CA THR A 130 -14.62 6.04 5.24
C THR A 130 -15.35 7.06 4.36
N ARG A 131 -14.61 7.80 3.51
CA ARG A 131 -15.19 8.65 2.47
C ARG A 131 -15.95 7.75 1.50
N GLN A 132 -17.23 8.02 1.29
CA GLN A 132 -18.07 7.25 0.36
C GLN A 132 -17.76 7.65 -1.10
N GLU A 133 -16.48 7.57 -1.47
CA GLU A 133 -16.02 7.87 -2.82
C GLU A 133 -16.36 6.69 -3.74
N LYS A 134 -17.05 6.99 -4.86
CA LYS A 134 -17.27 5.97 -5.89
C LYS A 134 -15.94 5.70 -6.59
N ALA A 135 -15.47 4.46 -6.48
CA ALA A 135 -14.29 3.98 -7.18
C ALA A 135 -14.65 2.68 -7.91
N ASP A 136 -14.13 2.53 -9.12
CA ASP A 136 -14.25 1.27 -9.83
C ASP A 136 -13.42 0.22 -9.10
N THR A 137 -14.04 -0.92 -8.87
CA THR A 137 -13.47 -2.03 -8.11
C THR A 137 -13.56 -3.32 -8.92
N GLN A 138 -12.63 -4.22 -8.65
CA GLN A 138 -12.61 -5.55 -9.26
C GLN A 138 -12.27 -6.60 -8.21
N ARG A 139 -12.56 -7.85 -8.51
CA ARG A 139 -12.22 -9.00 -7.67
C ARG A 139 -11.01 -9.69 -8.27
N GLU A 140 -9.90 -9.72 -7.52
CA GLU A 140 -8.64 -10.29 -7.95
C GLU A 140 -8.26 -11.52 -7.14
N LEU A 141 -7.80 -12.57 -7.83
CA LEU A 141 -7.23 -13.74 -7.21
C LEU A 141 -5.79 -13.45 -6.80
N ILE A 142 -5.54 -13.43 -5.51
CA ILE A 142 -4.21 -13.23 -4.93
C ILE A 142 -3.58 -14.59 -4.68
N THR A 143 -2.43 -14.82 -5.32
CA THR A 143 -1.56 -15.97 -5.06
C THR A 143 -0.35 -15.51 -4.25
N SER A 144 -0.05 -16.22 -3.18
CA SER A 144 1.09 -15.93 -2.31
C SER A 144 2.32 -16.72 -2.73
N GLN A 145 3.50 -16.16 -2.47
CA GLN A 145 4.77 -16.88 -2.52
C GLN A 145 5.06 -17.67 -1.21
N TYR A 146 4.19 -17.57 -0.24
CA TYR A 146 4.30 -18.21 1.07
C TYR A 146 3.45 -19.47 1.09
N ASP A 147 4.08 -20.62 1.34
CA ASP A 147 3.46 -21.95 1.21
C ASP A 147 2.31 -22.19 2.20
N ASP A 148 2.29 -21.45 3.31
CA ASP A 148 1.26 -21.52 4.35
C ASP A 148 0.06 -20.60 4.12
N ILE A 149 0.04 -19.84 3.01
CA ILE A 149 -1.06 -18.93 2.64
C ILE A 149 -1.71 -19.41 1.33
N ARG A 150 -2.95 -19.86 1.43
CA ARG A 150 -3.72 -20.31 0.25
C ARG A 150 -4.12 -19.11 -0.63
N PRO A 151 -4.35 -19.33 -1.93
CA PRO A 151 -4.93 -18.32 -2.80
C PRO A 151 -6.28 -17.83 -2.25
N PHE A 152 -6.53 -16.54 -2.36
CA PHE A 152 -7.77 -15.91 -1.91
C PHE A 152 -8.20 -14.79 -2.87
N VAL A 153 -9.48 -14.42 -2.83
CA VAL A 153 -10.02 -13.35 -3.66
C VAL A 153 -10.19 -12.09 -2.82
N ALA A 154 -9.65 -10.97 -3.29
CA ALA A 154 -9.79 -9.65 -2.68
C ALA A 154 -10.59 -8.70 -3.58
N THR A 155 -11.36 -7.80 -2.96
CA THR A 155 -11.94 -6.64 -3.65
C THR A 155 -10.89 -5.54 -3.67
N VAL A 156 -10.51 -5.09 -4.86
CA VAL A 156 -9.43 -4.12 -5.06
C VAL A 156 -9.88 -2.95 -5.93
N ILE A 157 -9.25 -1.80 -5.76
CA ILE A 157 -9.47 -0.64 -6.61
C ILE A 157 -8.87 -0.88 -8.01
N SER A 158 -9.48 -0.35 -9.08
CA SER A 158 -8.94 -0.47 -10.44
C SER A 158 -7.60 0.25 -10.60
N LEU A 159 -6.82 -0.15 -11.62
CA LEU A 159 -5.50 0.44 -11.89
C LEU A 159 -5.59 1.93 -12.22
N GLU A 160 -6.63 2.36 -12.94
CA GLU A 160 -6.86 3.75 -13.31
C GLU A 160 -7.14 4.60 -12.08
N HIS A 161 -8.00 4.10 -11.17
CA HIS A 161 -8.25 4.76 -9.88
C HIS A 161 -7.01 4.79 -9.00
N LEU A 162 -6.22 3.70 -8.98
CA LEU A 162 -4.97 3.63 -8.22
C LEU A 162 -3.96 4.65 -8.74
N LEU A 163 -3.81 4.77 -10.08
CA LEU A 163 -2.94 5.76 -10.71
C LEU A 163 -3.37 7.19 -10.36
N ALA A 164 -4.67 7.49 -10.45
CA ALA A 164 -5.20 8.80 -10.07
C ALA A 164 -4.96 9.13 -8.58
N GLU A 165 -5.04 8.13 -7.68
CA GLU A 165 -4.69 8.31 -6.26
C GLU A 165 -3.19 8.59 -6.07
N LYS A 166 -2.30 7.97 -6.86
CA LYS A 166 -0.86 8.25 -6.80
C LYS A 166 -0.52 9.64 -7.30
N VAL A 167 -1.18 10.10 -8.36
CA VAL A 167 -1.05 11.49 -8.81
C VAL A 167 -1.52 12.46 -7.72
N ARG A 168 -2.71 12.26 -7.16
CA ARG A 168 -3.19 13.07 -6.02
C ARG A 168 -2.20 13.08 -4.86
N ALA A 169 -1.67 11.91 -4.47
CA ALA A 169 -0.72 11.79 -3.38
C ALA A 169 0.59 12.55 -3.67
N LEU A 170 1.07 12.55 -4.92
CA LEU A 170 2.22 13.33 -5.33
C LEU A 170 2.02 14.82 -5.09
N PHE A 171 0.88 15.38 -5.51
CA PHE A 171 0.56 16.81 -5.29
C PHE A 171 0.39 17.14 -3.79
N MET A 172 -0.07 16.21 -2.97
CA MET A 172 -0.30 16.46 -1.53
C MET A 172 0.95 16.35 -0.67
N ARG A 173 1.85 15.43 -0.96
CA ARG A 173 2.95 15.08 -0.05
C ARG A 173 4.33 14.98 -0.71
N SER A 174 4.39 15.08 -2.04
CA SER A 174 5.62 15.14 -2.84
C SER A 174 6.63 14.03 -2.52
N LYS A 175 6.17 12.77 -2.39
CA LYS A 175 7.06 11.65 -2.02
C LYS A 175 7.59 10.91 -3.23
N ALA A 176 8.87 10.51 -3.17
CA ALA A 176 9.56 9.72 -4.20
C ALA A 176 8.78 8.44 -4.57
N ARG A 177 8.19 7.74 -3.59
CA ARG A 177 7.40 6.54 -3.81
C ARG A 177 6.16 6.77 -4.68
N ASP A 178 5.55 7.96 -4.65
CA ASP A 178 4.38 8.24 -5.49
C ASP A 178 4.79 8.43 -6.95
N VAL A 179 5.92 9.09 -7.23
CA VAL A 179 6.51 9.19 -8.57
C VAL A 179 6.89 7.80 -9.10
N TYR A 180 7.50 6.96 -8.26
CA TYR A 180 7.83 5.59 -8.64
C TYR A 180 6.59 4.77 -8.99
N ASP A 181 5.53 4.85 -8.18
CA ASP A 181 4.28 4.12 -8.42
C ASP A 181 3.59 4.61 -9.71
N ILE A 182 3.61 5.93 -10.01
CA ILE A 182 3.13 6.50 -11.27
C ILE A 182 3.97 5.97 -12.45
N TRP A 183 5.30 5.98 -12.31
CA TRP A 183 6.20 5.44 -13.33
C TRP A 183 5.90 3.96 -13.64
N LEU A 184 5.72 3.15 -12.61
CA LEU A 184 5.43 1.73 -12.75
C LEU A 184 4.11 1.52 -13.51
N LEU A 185 3.03 2.17 -13.07
CA LEU A 185 1.71 2.05 -13.67
C LEU A 185 1.69 2.53 -15.13
N THR A 186 2.27 3.67 -15.42
CA THR A 186 2.38 4.19 -16.79
C THR A 186 3.27 3.31 -17.68
N SER A 187 4.29 2.66 -17.11
CA SER A 187 5.14 1.70 -17.82
C SER A 187 4.40 0.39 -18.14
N GLN A 188 3.42 0.03 -17.35
CA GLN A 188 2.49 -1.08 -17.61
C GLN A 188 1.37 -0.72 -18.60
N GLY A 189 1.35 0.52 -19.11
CA GLY A 189 0.36 0.97 -20.09
C GLY A 189 -0.93 1.50 -19.48
N VAL A 190 -1.00 1.67 -18.16
CA VAL A 190 -2.16 2.28 -17.51
C VAL A 190 -2.25 3.75 -17.92
N ARG A 191 -3.42 4.17 -18.43
CA ARG A 191 -3.66 5.53 -18.90
C ARG A 191 -4.13 6.43 -17.77
N LEU A 192 -3.62 7.66 -17.77
CA LEU A 192 -4.12 8.71 -16.87
C LEU A 192 -5.47 9.23 -17.39
N ASP A 193 -6.47 9.13 -16.53
CA ASP A 193 -7.76 9.80 -16.74
C ASP A 193 -7.73 11.17 -16.07
N ARG A 194 -7.73 12.23 -16.89
CA ARG A 194 -7.66 13.63 -16.43
C ARG A 194 -8.87 14.00 -15.55
N GLU A 195 -10.06 13.55 -15.91
CA GLU A 195 -11.26 13.85 -15.16
C GLU A 195 -11.26 13.15 -13.79
N LEU A 196 -10.81 11.89 -13.77
CA LEU A 196 -10.67 11.14 -12.52
C LEU A 196 -9.64 11.78 -11.59
N VAL A 197 -8.48 12.21 -12.12
CA VAL A 197 -7.44 12.92 -11.34
C VAL A 197 -8.01 14.23 -10.78
N ARG A 198 -8.68 15.04 -11.59
CA ARG A 198 -9.30 16.30 -11.15
C ARG A 198 -10.32 16.08 -10.02
N LYS A 199 -11.20 15.06 -10.16
CA LYS A 199 -12.15 14.71 -9.11
C LYS A 199 -11.46 14.33 -7.80
N LYS A 200 -10.38 13.56 -7.87
CA LYS A 200 -9.62 13.17 -6.67
C LYS A 200 -8.88 14.33 -6.02
N LEU A 201 -8.33 15.26 -6.79
CA LEU A 201 -7.67 16.46 -6.27
C LEU A 201 -8.69 17.43 -5.61
N ALA A 202 -9.86 17.58 -6.22
CA ALA A 202 -10.94 18.42 -5.68
C ALA A 202 -11.43 17.98 -4.29
N LEU A 203 -11.35 16.69 -3.95
CA LEU A 203 -11.69 16.18 -2.61
C LEU A 203 -10.76 16.71 -1.50
N TYR A 204 -9.65 17.33 -1.86
CA TYR A 204 -8.60 17.81 -0.95
C TYR A 204 -8.21 19.26 -1.21
N ASP A 205 -9.01 20.00 -1.98
CA ASP A 205 -8.77 21.41 -2.36
C ASP A 205 -7.38 21.64 -2.99
N VAL A 206 -6.87 20.66 -3.72
CA VAL A 206 -5.55 20.72 -4.38
C VAL A 206 -5.69 21.25 -5.81
N VAL A 207 -4.97 22.32 -6.09
CA VAL A 207 -4.94 22.94 -7.43
C VAL A 207 -3.97 22.24 -8.35
N LEU A 208 -4.45 21.81 -9.51
CA LEU A 208 -3.63 21.25 -10.59
C LEU A 208 -3.00 22.39 -11.40
N SER A 209 -1.70 22.61 -11.24
CA SER A 209 -0.93 23.63 -11.96
C SER A 209 0.49 23.15 -12.25
N THR A 210 1.12 23.72 -13.27
CA THR A 210 2.53 23.43 -13.63
C THR A 210 3.47 23.74 -12.47
N ALA A 211 3.31 24.88 -11.80
CA ALA A 211 4.14 25.27 -10.67
C ALA A 211 4.08 24.27 -9.51
N ASN A 212 2.87 23.79 -9.18
CA ASN A 212 2.69 22.79 -8.13
C ASN A 212 3.27 21.41 -8.53
N LEU A 213 3.20 21.07 -9.82
CA LEU A 213 3.80 19.84 -10.35
C LEU A 213 5.33 19.89 -10.24
N ASP A 214 5.95 21.01 -10.69
CA ASP A 214 7.39 21.18 -10.65
C ASP A 214 7.93 21.13 -9.21
N ASP A 215 7.29 21.81 -8.27
CA ASP A 215 7.63 21.76 -6.84
C ASP A 215 7.53 20.35 -6.27
N ALA A 216 6.46 19.63 -6.60
CA ALA A 216 6.24 18.25 -6.14
C ALA A 216 7.32 17.29 -6.69
N LEU A 217 7.71 17.45 -7.94
CA LEU A 217 8.74 16.63 -8.58
C LEU A 217 10.14 16.93 -8.02
N GLU A 218 10.50 18.20 -7.78
CA GLU A 218 11.80 18.56 -7.19
C GLU A 218 11.94 18.01 -5.75
N LYS A 219 10.90 18.10 -4.94
CA LYS A 219 10.88 17.51 -3.59
C LYS A 219 11.01 15.98 -3.64
N ALA A 220 10.26 15.32 -4.53
CA ALA A 220 10.34 13.87 -4.70
C ALA A 220 11.73 13.41 -5.17
N LYS A 221 12.39 14.18 -6.04
CA LYS A 221 13.76 13.92 -6.53
C LYS A 221 14.78 13.94 -5.41
N ALA A 222 14.71 14.92 -4.51
CA ALA A 222 15.64 15.04 -3.39
C ALA A 222 15.65 13.79 -2.50
N ASP A 223 14.52 13.12 -2.36
CA ASP A 223 14.35 11.95 -1.51
C ASP A 223 14.42 10.60 -2.27
N TRP A 224 14.60 10.61 -3.59
CA TRP A 224 14.47 9.44 -4.47
C TRP A 224 15.24 8.21 -3.99
N THR A 225 16.54 8.35 -3.82
CA THR A 225 17.40 7.23 -3.43
C THR A 225 17.20 6.82 -1.97
N ARG A 226 17.06 7.80 -1.08
CA ARG A 226 16.87 7.57 0.35
C ARG A 226 15.60 6.77 0.64
N ASP A 227 14.48 7.17 0.03
CA ASP A 227 13.17 6.62 0.33
C ASP A 227 12.90 5.29 -0.41
N LEU A 228 13.49 5.10 -1.59
CA LEU A 228 13.18 3.95 -2.43
C LEU A 228 14.17 2.78 -2.28
N ARG A 229 15.45 3.05 -2.04
CA ARG A 229 16.47 2.00 -1.96
C ARG A 229 16.18 0.91 -0.94
N PRO A 230 15.64 1.21 0.26
CA PRO A 230 15.28 0.16 1.24
C PRO A 230 14.08 -0.69 0.83
N LEU A 231 13.29 -0.23 -0.15
CA LEU A 231 12.02 -0.83 -0.56
C LEU A 231 12.09 -1.56 -1.89
N LEU A 232 13.23 -1.50 -2.59
CA LEU A 232 13.40 -2.05 -3.93
C LEU A 232 14.60 -2.97 -4.01
N PRO A 233 14.48 -4.14 -4.65
CA PRO A 233 15.63 -4.97 -5.00
C PRO A 233 16.61 -4.26 -5.95
N GLN A 234 16.05 -3.50 -6.90
CA GLN A 234 16.81 -2.71 -7.86
C GLN A 234 16.13 -1.35 -8.04
N LEU A 235 16.89 -0.27 -7.84
CA LEU A 235 16.40 1.10 -7.98
C LEU A 235 16.51 1.55 -9.43
N VAL A 236 15.40 1.99 -10.02
CA VAL A 236 15.39 2.72 -11.29
C VAL A 236 15.97 4.12 -11.07
N THR A 237 16.70 4.67 -12.04
CA THR A 237 17.24 6.03 -11.90
C THR A 237 16.13 7.07 -11.96
N TRP A 238 16.32 8.21 -11.28
CA TRP A 238 15.38 9.33 -11.40
C TRP A 238 15.19 9.75 -12.86
N LYS A 239 16.28 9.78 -13.63
CA LYS A 239 16.26 10.17 -15.05
C LYS A 239 15.33 9.29 -15.87
N ASP A 240 15.41 7.98 -15.68
CA ASP A 240 14.56 7.03 -16.42
C ASP A 240 13.11 7.10 -15.97
N ALA A 241 12.88 7.26 -14.67
CA ALA A 241 11.53 7.41 -14.14
C ALA A 241 10.85 8.69 -14.64
N ILE A 242 11.53 9.84 -14.54
CA ILE A 242 10.94 11.12 -14.91
C ILE A 242 10.72 11.26 -16.43
N ALA A 243 11.58 10.66 -17.25
CA ALA A 243 11.39 10.63 -18.70
C ALA A 243 10.04 10.04 -19.13
N LYS A 244 9.48 9.12 -18.32
CA LYS A 244 8.17 8.52 -18.56
C LYS A 244 7.04 9.28 -17.87
N VAL A 245 7.27 9.77 -16.65
CA VAL A 245 6.25 10.38 -15.80
C VAL A 245 5.96 11.83 -16.21
N ALA A 246 6.99 12.63 -16.51
CA ALA A 246 6.80 14.05 -16.79
C ALA A 246 5.88 14.32 -17.98
N PRO A 247 6.01 13.68 -19.14
CA PRO A 247 5.08 13.89 -20.25
C PRO A 247 3.63 13.60 -19.87
N ALA A 248 3.38 12.47 -19.19
CA ALA A 248 2.03 12.07 -18.78
C ALA A 248 1.40 13.05 -17.79
N LEU A 249 2.20 13.60 -16.85
CA LEU A 249 1.71 14.58 -15.88
C LEU A 249 1.57 15.98 -16.48
N SER A 250 2.42 16.37 -17.45
CA SER A 250 2.31 17.66 -18.14
C SER A 250 1.01 17.80 -18.94
N GLU A 251 0.53 16.70 -19.52
CA GLU A 251 -0.78 16.66 -20.19
C GLU A 251 -1.96 16.92 -19.25
N LEU A 252 -1.81 16.69 -17.94
CA LEU A 252 -2.86 16.96 -16.97
C LEU A 252 -2.98 18.46 -16.65
N VAL A 253 -1.85 19.19 -16.66
CA VAL A 253 -1.78 20.60 -16.24
C VAL A 253 -1.90 21.58 -17.43
N SER A 254 -1.80 21.07 -18.66
CA SER A 254 -2.11 21.79 -19.90
C SER A 254 -3.63 21.85 -20.10
#